data_515244a30d623b7c9ea07e0542a32af9
#
_entry.id   515244a30d623b7c9ea07e0542a32af9
#
_cell.length_a   1.000
_cell.length_b   1.000
_cell.length_c   1.000
_cell.angle_alpha   90.00
_cell.angle_beta   90.00
_cell.angle_gamma   90.00
#
_symmetry.space_group_name_H-M   'P 1'
#
loop_
_entity.id
_entity.type
_entity.pdbx_description
1 polymer ?
#
loop_
_entity_poly.entity_id
_entity_poly.type
_entity_poly.pdbx_seq_one_letter_code
_entity_poly.pdbx_strand_id
1 'polypeptide(L)' 'MNPSANLYEQDFYAWTMKNAQLLRQGKLAEIDVEHVAEELESMGRSERRELISRLTVLLT' A
#
# COMPACT_ATOMS: atom_id res chain seq x y z
N MET A 1 -3.60 16.73 12.80
CA MET A 1 -2.88 15.45 12.73
C MET A 1 -3.80 14.35 12.24
N ASN A 2 -3.37 13.57 11.27
CA ASN A 2 -4.19 12.49 10.71
C ASN A 2 -4.04 11.22 11.56
N PRO A 3 -5.12 10.71 12.20
CA PRO A 3 -5.02 9.49 13.01
C PRO A 3 -4.55 8.27 12.21
N SER A 4 -4.84 8.24 10.91
CA SER A 4 -4.40 7.13 10.05
C SER A 4 -2.88 7.10 9.89
N ALA A 5 -2.21 8.27 9.89
CA ALA A 5 -0.77 8.32 9.78
C ALA A 5 -0.08 7.70 11.01
N ASN A 6 -0.63 7.99 12.21
CA ASN A 6 -0.12 7.37 13.44
C ASN A 6 -0.34 5.86 13.43
N LEU A 7 -1.49 5.44 12.95
CA LEU A 7 -1.82 4.02 12.87
C LEU A 7 -0.87 3.29 11.92
N TYR A 8 -0.48 3.94 10.82
CA TYR A 8 0.45 3.37 9.85
C TYR A 8 1.76 2.95 10.52
N GLU A 9 2.27 3.78 11.43
CA GLU A 9 3.53 3.50 12.12
C GLU A 9 3.38 2.48 13.24
N GLN A 10 2.24 2.49 13.93
CA GLN A 10 2.04 1.67 15.12
C GLN A 10 1.47 0.28 14.80
N ASP A 11 0.57 0.21 13.83
CA ASP A 11 -0.11 -1.03 13.48
C ASP A 11 -0.45 -1.00 11.99
N PHE A 12 0.49 -1.47 11.20
CA PHE A 12 0.36 -1.45 9.74
C PHE A 12 -0.87 -2.22 9.26
N TYR A 13 -1.13 -3.39 9.86
CA TYR A 13 -2.28 -4.20 9.45
C TYR A 13 -3.60 -3.45 9.69
N ALA A 14 -3.76 -2.89 10.88
CA ALA A 14 -4.97 -2.13 11.20
C ALA A 14 -5.11 -0.90 10.29
N TRP A 15 -3.98 -0.26 9.96
CA TRP A 15 -3.97 0.86 9.03
C TRP A 15 -4.47 0.45 7.65
N THR A 16 -4.02 -0.69 7.12
CA THR A 16 -4.47 -1.17 5.81
C THR A 16 -5.97 -1.43 5.79
N MET A 17 -6.47 -2.10 6.81
CA MET A 17 -7.88 -2.44 6.91
C MET A 17 -8.76 -1.21 7.03
N LYS A 18 -8.32 -0.23 7.83
CA LYS A 18 -9.07 1.01 8.00
C LYS A 18 -9.16 1.79 6.71
N ASN A 19 -8.03 1.94 6.02
CA ASN A 19 -8.01 2.71 4.78
C ASN A 19 -8.76 1.99 3.65
N ALA A 20 -8.71 0.67 3.61
CA ALA A 20 -9.50 -0.11 2.65
C ALA A 20 -10.99 0.13 2.87
N GLN A 21 -11.42 0.16 4.13
CA GLN A 21 -12.82 0.41 4.47
C GLN A 21 -13.25 1.81 4.05
N LEU A 22 -12.39 2.81 4.30
CA LEU A 22 -12.67 4.19 3.90
C LEU A 22 -12.80 4.32 2.39
N LEU A 23 -11.96 3.61 1.65
CA LEU A 23 -12.05 3.59 0.19
C LEU A 23 -13.39 3.01 -0.28
N ARG A 24 -13.82 1.90 0.32
CA ARG A 24 -15.10 1.28 -0.03
C ARG A 24 -16.28 2.17 0.26
N GLN A 25 -16.19 2.97 1.31
CA GLN A 25 -17.23 3.91 1.69
C GLN A 25 -17.18 5.21 0.90
N GLY A 26 -16.15 5.41 0.11
CA GLY A 26 -15.96 6.63 -0.66
C GLY A 26 -15.56 7.83 0.16
N LYS A 27 -15.04 7.62 1.36
CA LYS A 27 -14.61 8.70 2.25
C LYS A 27 -13.20 9.14 1.95
N LEU A 28 -13.01 9.70 0.76
CA LEU A 28 -11.69 10.04 0.24
C LEU A 28 -10.95 11.08 1.08
N ALA A 29 -11.69 11.99 1.71
CA ALA A 29 -11.09 13.03 2.53
C ALA A 29 -10.46 12.47 3.81
N GLU A 30 -10.87 11.29 4.24
CA GLU A 30 -10.37 10.67 5.47
C GLU A 30 -9.24 9.67 5.22
N ILE A 31 -8.95 9.37 3.95
CA ILE A 31 -7.92 8.41 3.59
C ILE A 31 -6.54 9.05 3.75
N ASP A 32 -5.59 8.25 4.24
CA ASP A 32 -4.18 8.63 4.33
C ASP A 32 -3.54 8.49 2.95
N VAL A 33 -3.79 9.47 2.09
CA VAL A 33 -3.42 9.43 0.68
C VAL A 33 -1.93 9.22 0.49
N GLU A 34 -1.10 9.92 1.25
CA GLU A 34 0.35 9.85 1.10
C GLU A 34 0.88 8.45 1.35
N HIS A 35 0.46 7.83 2.46
CA HIS A 35 0.93 6.49 2.77
C HIS A 35 0.31 5.43 1.88
N VAL A 36 -0.96 5.61 1.49
CA VAL A 36 -1.61 4.69 0.54
C VAL A 36 -0.87 4.72 -0.80
N ALA A 37 -0.54 5.90 -1.29
CA ALA A 37 0.20 6.04 -2.55
C ALA A 37 1.58 5.40 -2.45
N GLU A 38 2.28 5.62 -1.34
CA GLU A 38 3.59 5.03 -1.08
C GLU A 38 3.54 3.51 -1.09
N GLU A 39 2.53 2.95 -0.43
CA GLU A 39 2.39 1.50 -0.36
C GLU A 39 2.03 0.89 -1.71
N LEU A 40 1.19 1.56 -2.48
CA LEU A 40 0.85 1.09 -3.82
C LEU A 40 2.07 1.13 -4.74
N GLU A 41 2.87 2.18 -4.66
CA GLU A 41 4.10 2.27 -5.44
C GLU A 41 5.09 1.18 -5.03
N SER A 42 5.20 0.92 -3.74
CA SER A 42 6.08 -0.12 -3.22
C SER A 42 5.67 -1.50 -3.72
N MET A 43 4.37 -1.80 -3.70
CA MET A 43 3.84 -3.05 -4.21
C MET A 43 4.09 -3.18 -5.71
N GLY A 44 3.91 -2.10 -6.46
CA GLY A 44 4.16 -2.09 -7.90
C GLY A 44 5.62 -2.39 -8.23
N ARG A 45 6.54 -1.76 -7.51
CA ARG A 45 7.96 -2.01 -7.69
C ARG A 45 8.35 -3.43 -7.33
N SER A 46 7.80 -3.95 -6.26
CA SER A 46 8.06 -5.31 -5.82
C SER A 46 7.56 -6.33 -6.85
N GLU A 47 6.36 -6.12 -7.36
CA GLU A 47 5.77 -6.98 -8.38
C GLU A 47 6.60 -6.98 -9.67
N ARG A 48 7.04 -5.80 -10.08
CA ARG A 48 7.88 -5.66 -11.27
C ARG A 48 9.21 -6.37 -11.10
N ARG A 49 9.82 -6.24 -9.94
CA ARG A 49 11.09 -6.89 -9.62
C ARG A 49 10.95 -8.41 -9.65
N GLU A 50 9.88 -8.92 -9.09
CA GLU A 50 9.59 -10.35 -9.09
C GLU A 50 9.40 -10.88 -10.50
N LEU A 51 8.68 -10.14 -11.34
CA LEU A 51 8.47 -10.52 -12.74
C LEU A 51 9.79 -10.59 -13.50
N ILE A 52 10.64 -9.58 -13.34
CA ILE A 52 11.96 -9.55 -13.98
C ILE A 52 12.80 -10.73 -13.52
N SER A 53 12.77 -11.04 -12.24
CA SER A 53 13.52 -12.15 -11.67
C SER A 53 13.06 -13.48 -12.27
N ARG A 54 11.77 -13.67 -12.42
CA ARG A 54 11.22 -14.88 -13.03
C ARG A 54 11.63 -15.03 -14.49
N LEU A 55 11.60 -13.94 -15.23
CA LEU A 55 12.01 -13.96 -16.64
C LEU A 55 13.49 -14.30 -16.77
N THR A 56 14.31 -13.78 -15.88
CA THR A 56 15.74 -14.06 -15.87
C THR A 56 16.01 -15.55 -15.62
N VAL A 57 15.30 -16.13 -14.66
CA VAL A 57 15.42 -17.55 -14.35
C VAL A 57 15.00 -18.42 -15.54
N LEU A 58 13.94 -18.04 -16.24
CA LEU A 58 13.46 -18.80 -17.39
C LEU A 58 14.43 -18.74 -18.58
N LEU A 59 15.22 -17.68 -18.67
CA LEU A 59 16.17 -17.52 -19.76
C LEU A 59 17.51 -18.19 -19.50
N THR A 60 17.75 -18.59 -18.27
CA THR A 60 18.97 -19.31 -17.92
C THR A 60 18.74 -20.81 -17.90
#